data_89ab6a81cdca158eef8a3e9e5daa087b
#
_entry.id   89ab6a81cdca158eef8a3e9e5daa087b
#
_cell.length_a   1.000
_cell.length_b   1.000
_cell.length_c   1.000
_cell.angle_alpha   90.00
_cell.angle_beta   90.00
_cell.angle_gamma   90.00
#
_symmetry.space_group_name_H-M   'P 1'
#
loop_
_entity.id
_entity.type
_entity.pdbx_description
1 polymer ?
#
loop_
_entity_poly.entity_id
_entity_poly.type
_entity_poly.pdbx_seq_one_letter_code
_entity_poly.pdbx_strand_id
1 'polypeptide(L)'
;MSEVRIVTVNDFEELLKCYIEIWESLREWLPDSFVDAELEHVHQTERQERFKQRIKSRDGIFLVAEEDNEIVGVALGQESGGVCTIGFLGAKKEHRRKGVGTGLLDRFVKEAKKRKAHKVSLRTSPNLLPAVKLYINNGFIPEGFLRKHIRGLDVIVYSKFLE
;
A
#
# COMPACT_ATOMS: atom_id res chain seq x y z
N MET A 1 13.82 -1.19 14.97
CA MET A 1 12.42 -1.60 14.74
C MET A 1 11.62 -0.40 14.25
N SER A 2 10.80 -0.58 13.23
CA SER A 2 10.02 0.51 12.68
C SER A 2 8.77 0.82 13.51
N GLU A 3 8.37 2.07 13.50
CA GLU A 3 7.11 2.53 14.10
C GLU A 3 6.16 2.95 13.00
N VAL A 4 4.91 2.47 13.07
CA VAL A 4 3.88 2.81 12.08
C VAL A 4 2.99 3.91 12.62
N ARG A 5 2.80 4.95 11.84
CA ARG A 5 1.98 6.10 12.21
C ARG A 5 1.19 6.66 11.03
N ILE A 6 0.21 7.49 11.34
CA ILE A 6 -0.58 8.19 10.32
C ILE A 6 0.29 9.26 9.66
N VAL A 7 0.14 9.40 8.35
CA VAL A 7 0.83 10.41 7.53
C VAL A 7 0.35 11.81 7.90
N THR A 8 1.29 12.76 7.96
CA THR A 8 0.98 14.18 8.01
C THR A 8 1.42 14.85 6.71
N VAL A 9 0.94 16.06 6.45
CA VAL A 9 1.30 16.80 5.24
C VAL A 9 2.80 17.06 5.14
N ASN A 10 3.48 17.20 6.28
CA ASN A 10 4.94 17.39 6.33
C ASN A 10 5.73 16.18 5.85
N ASP A 11 5.10 15.00 5.83
CA ASP A 11 5.74 13.76 5.36
C ASP A 11 5.76 13.63 3.84
N PHE A 12 5.03 14.49 3.13
CA PHE A 12 4.71 14.26 1.73
C PHE A 12 5.94 14.01 0.85
N GLU A 13 6.96 14.87 0.94
CA GLU A 13 8.15 14.76 0.08
C GLU A 13 8.92 13.45 0.35
N GLU A 14 9.09 13.11 1.61
CA GLU A 14 9.79 11.89 1.99
C GLU A 14 8.96 10.63 1.66
N LEU A 15 7.64 10.69 1.86
CA LEU A 15 6.73 9.64 1.46
C LEU A 15 6.80 9.39 -0.05
N LEU A 16 6.76 10.45 -0.84
CA LEU A 16 6.84 10.36 -2.30
C LEU A 16 8.14 9.69 -2.74
N LYS A 17 9.25 10.10 -2.14
CA LYS A 17 10.56 9.50 -2.42
C LYS A 17 10.56 8.00 -2.08
N CYS A 18 10.06 7.63 -0.92
CA CYS A 18 9.93 6.23 -0.50
C CYS A 18 9.04 5.43 -1.46
N TYR A 19 7.90 5.99 -1.85
CA TYR A 19 6.97 5.39 -2.80
C TYR A 19 7.65 5.08 -4.15
N ILE A 20 8.40 6.04 -4.67
CA ILE A 20 9.13 5.87 -5.92
C ILE A 20 10.20 4.77 -5.79
N GLU A 21 10.99 4.79 -4.71
CA GLU A 21 12.00 3.76 -4.46
C GLU A 21 11.39 2.37 -4.38
N ILE A 22 10.25 2.24 -3.72
CA ILE A 22 9.57 0.94 -3.62
C ILE A 22 9.14 0.46 -5.01
N TRP A 23 8.49 1.31 -5.82
CA TRP A 23 8.09 0.94 -7.17
C TRP A 23 9.28 0.54 -8.04
N GLU A 24 10.38 1.29 -7.99
CA GLU A 24 11.60 0.97 -8.74
C GLU A 24 12.13 -0.43 -8.36
N SER A 25 12.07 -0.78 -7.09
CA SER A 25 12.52 -2.08 -6.61
C SER A 25 11.64 -3.24 -7.07
N LEU A 26 10.40 -2.96 -7.49
CA LEU A 26 9.47 -3.99 -7.98
C LEU A 26 9.72 -4.42 -9.42
N ARG A 27 10.64 -3.78 -10.13
CA ARG A 27 11.06 -4.19 -11.47
C ARG A 27 11.65 -5.60 -11.49
N GLU A 28 12.12 -6.07 -10.36
CA GLU A 28 12.56 -7.45 -10.18
C GLU A 28 11.42 -8.46 -10.39
N TRP A 29 10.15 -8.05 -10.13
CA TRP A 29 8.99 -8.92 -10.12
C TRP A 29 7.96 -8.60 -11.19
N LEU A 30 7.91 -7.36 -11.64
CA LEU A 30 6.91 -6.82 -12.54
C LEU A 30 7.58 -6.30 -13.81
N PRO A 31 6.87 -6.31 -14.96
CA PRO A 31 7.40 -5.75 -16.20
C PRO A 31 7.75 -4.27 -16.05
N ASP A 32 8.84 -3.83 -16.68
CA ASP A 32 9.26 -2.43 -16.67
C ASP A 32 8.15 -1.49 -17.16
N SER A 33 7.43 -1.89 -18.19
CA SER A 33 6.32 -1.09 -18.73
C SER A 33 5.22 -0.85 -17.69
N PHE A 34 4.98 -1.83 -16.81
CA PHE A 34 4.01 -1.70 -15.74
C PHE A 34 4.47 -0.67 -14.70
N VAL A 35 5.71 -0.81 -14.23
CA VAL A 35 6.29 0.12 -13.25
C VAL A 35 6.37 1.53 -13.82
N ASP A 36 6.81 1.68 -15.08
CA ASP A 36 6.85 2.98 -15.75
C ASP A 36 5.48 3.65 -15.78
N ALA A 37 4.44 2.88 -16.10
CA ALA A 37 3.08 3.40 -16.15
C ALA A 37 2.57 3.84 -14.77
N GLU A 38 2.91 3.12 -13.71
CA GLU A 38 2.56 3.50 -12.34
C GLU A 38 3.26 4.79 -11.90
N LEU A 39 4.49 5.00 -12.35
CA LEU A 39 5.29 6.18 -12.00
C LEU A 39 5.07 7.39 -12.91
N GLU A 40 4.39 7.20 -14.05
CA GLU A 40 4.25 8.24 -15.08
C GLU A 40 3.72 9.58 -14.56
N HIS A 41 2.79 9.54 -13.64
CA HIS A 41 2.09 10.74 -13.17
C HIS A 41 2.49 11.20 -11.77
N VAL A 42 3.51 10.57 -11.18
CA VAL A 42 3.87 10.82 -9.79
C VAL A 42 4.36 12.25 -9.54
N HIS A 43 4.90 12.91 -10.56
CA HIS A 43 5.39 14.29 -10.45
C HIS A 43 4.40 15.35 -10.90
N GLN A 44 3.19 14.95 -11.30
CA GLN A 44 2.16 15.93 -11.69
C GLN A 44 1.69 16.74 -10.49
N THR A 45 1.86 18.05 -10.56
CA THR A 45 1.52 18.99 -9.48
C THR A 45 0.09 18.82 -9.00
N GLU A 46 -0.86 18.71 -9.93
CA GLU A 46 -2.27 18.56 -9.61
C GLU A 46 -2.55 17.30 -8.78
N ARG A 47 -1.94 16.18 -9.14
CA ARG A 47 -2.07 14.93 -8.40
C ARG A 47 -1.48 15.02 -7.01
N GLN A 48 -0.31 15.66 -6.90
CA GLN A 48 0.35 15.87 -5.61
C GLN A 48 -0.50 16.74 -4.68
N GLU A 49 -1.05 17.84 -5.20
CA GLU A 49 -1.90 18.73 -4.42
C GLU A 49 -3.19 18.03 -3.96
N ARG A 50 -3.80 17.23 -4.84
CA ARG A 50 -4.98 16.43 -4.49
C ARG A 50 -4.68 15.45 -3.36
N PHE A 51 -3.54 14.76 -3.43
CA PHE A 51 -3.14 13.83 -2.39
C PHE A 51 -2.86 14.55 -1.06
N LYS A 52 -2.19 15.71 -1.09
CA LYS A 52 -1.97 16.53 0.11
C LYS A 52 -3.29 16.94 0.77
N GLN A 53 -4.30 17.30 -0.03
CA GLN A 53 -5.62 17.63 0.50
C GLN A 53 -6.28 16.40 1.16
N ARG A 54 -6.14 15.23 0.57
CA ARG A 54 -6.65 13.99 1.16
C ARG A 54 -5.96 13.66 2.48
N ILE A 55 -4.67 13.91 2.60
CA ILE A 55 -3.94 13.77 3.87
C ILE A 55 -4.54 14.70 4.92
N LYS A 56 -4.75 15.96 4.58
CA LYS A 56 -5.31 16.95 5.51
C LYS A 56 -6.72 16.60 5.97
N SER A 57 -7.57 16.15 5.05
CA SER A 57 -8.96 15.82 5.35
C SER A 57 -9.13 14.44 6.00
N ARG A 58 -8.09 13.62 5.99
CA ARG A 58 -8.12 12.24 6.51
C ARG A 58 -9.24 11.40 5.88
N ASP A 59 -9.50 11.60 4.60
CA ASP A 59 -10.54 10.84 3.89
C ASP A 59 -10.11 9.43 3.52
N GLY A 60 -8.84 9.11 3.69
CA GLY A 60 -8.28 7.80 3.48
C GLY A 60 -7.53 7.28 4.70
N ILE A 61 -6.95 6.09 4.58
CA ILE A 61 -6.02 5.51 5.56
C ILE A 61 -4.64 5.60 4.94
N PHE A 62 -3.83 6.52 5.43
CA PHE A 62 -2.48 6.78 4.91
C PHE A 62 -1.48 6.60 6.04
N LEU A 63 -0.61 5.61 5.90
CA LEU A 63 0.33 5.21 6.95
C LEU A 63 1.76 5.20 6.42
N VAL A 64 2.69 5.53 7.30
CA VAL A 64 4.13 5.35 7.05
C VAL A 64 4.73 4.51 8.16
N ALA A 65 5.75 3.74 7.82
CA ALA A 65 6.63 3.10 8.79
C ALA A 65 7.91 3.92 8.84
N GLU A 66 8.32 4.31 10.03
CA GLU A 66 9.49 5.14 10.28
C GLU A 66 10.51 4.37 11.11
N GLU A 67 11.77 4.42 10.71
CA GLU A 67 12.89 3.83 11.44
C GLU A 67 14.06 4.81 11.38
N ASP A 68 14.63 5.15 12.54
CA ASP A 68 15.73 6.11 12.66
C ASP A 68 15.43 7.44 11.95
N ASN A 69 14.22 7.96 12.14
CA ASN A 69 13.72 9.21 11.54
C ASN A 69 13.65 9.17 9.99
N GLU A 70 13.62 7.97 9.41
CA GLU A 70 13.46 7.80 7.95
C GLU A 70 12.20 7.02 7.66
N ILE A 71 11.44 7.45 6.65
CA ILE A 71 10.29 6.68 6.15
C ILE A 71 10.80 5.50 5.34
N VAL A 72 10.49 4.30 5.80
CA VAL A 72 10.97 3.05 5.20
C VAL A 72 9.87 2.19 4.61
N GLY A 73 8.62 2.56 4.83
CA GLY A 73 7.46 1.85 4.29
C GLY A 73 6.23 2.74 4.22
N VAL A 74 5.30 2.36 3.37
CA VAL A 74 4.08 3.15 3.09
C VAL A 74 2.90 2.20 2.91
N ALA A 75 1.73 2.58 3.43
CA ALA A 75 0.46 1.94 3.13
C ALA A 75 -0.59 3.01 2.87
N LEU A 76 -1.27 2.91 1.74
CA LEU A 76 -2.26 3.88 1.29
C LEU A 76 -3.56 3.14 0.94
N GLY A 77 -4.67 3.63 1.45
CA GLY A 77 -5.96 3.06 1.14
C GLY A 77 -7.13 3.97 1.45
N GLN A 78 -8.31 3.47 1.19
CA GLN A 78 -9.54 4.23 1.35
C GLN A 78 -10.70 3.33 1.73
N GLU A 79 -11.74 3.92 2.31
CA GLU A 79 -12.96 3.22 2.69
C GLU A 79 -14.10 3.60 1.73
N SER A 80 -14.89 2.62 1.37
CA SER A 80 -16.14 2.80 0.63
C SER A 80 -17.08 1.64 0.94
N GLY A 81 -18.29 1.97 1.37
CA GLY A 81 -19.32 0.96 1.62
C GLY A 81 -18.97 -0.06 2.71
N GLY A 82 -18.13 0.32 3.67
CA GLY A 82 -17.69 -0.58 4.74
C GLY A 82 -16.52 -1.48 4.35
N VAL A 83 -15.94 -1.28 3.17
CA VAL A 83 -14.74 -1.99 2.71
C VAL A 83 -13.58 -1.02 2.67
N CYS A 84 -12.51 -1.33 3.38
CA CYS A 84 -11.25 -0.59 3.26
C CYS A 84 -10.37 -1.28 2.23
N THR A 85 -10.01 -0.57 1.18
CA THR A 85 -9.17 -1.09 0.10
C THR A 85 -7.76 -0.54 0.22
N ILE A 86 -6.77 -1.43 0.29
CA ILE A 86 -5.36 -1.05 0.23
C ILE A 86 -5.00 -0.88 -1.24
N GLY A 87 -4.69 0.36 -1.64
CA GLY A 87 -4.24 0.67 -2.99
C GLY A 87 -2.75 0.49 -3.19
N PHE A 88 -1.97 0.65 -2.11
CA PHE A 88 -0.52 0.47 -2.12
C PHE A 88 -0.04 0.06 -0.73
N LEU A 89 0.88 -0.89 -0.68
CA LEU A 89 1.59 -1.26 0.54
C LEU A 89 2.97 -1.80 0.14
N GLY A 90 4.01 -1.22 0.74
CA GLY A 90 5.35 -1.66 0.45
C GLY A 90 6.38 -1.13 1.43
N ALA A 91 7.56 -1.75 1.41
CA ALA A 91 8.72 -1.34 2.18
C ALA A 91 9.93 -1.21 1.26
N LYS A 92 10.84 -0.30 1.61
CA LYS A 92 12.13 -0.17 0.91
C LYS A 92 12.84 -1.52 0.91
N LYS A 93 13.53 -1.84 -0.16
CA LYS A 93 14.17 -3.14 -0.38
C LYS A 93 15.04 -3.58 0.80
N GLU A 94 15.88 -2.69 1.31
CA GLU A 94 16.80 -2.95 2.42
C GLU A 94 16.10 -3.11 3.79
N HIS A 95 14.83 -2.77 3.88
CA HIS A 95 14.03 -2.89 5.09
C HIS A 95 13.01 -4.03 5.02
N ARG A 96 13.07 -4.86 3.99
CA ARG A 96 12.21 -6.03 3.85
C ARG A 96 12.61 -7.14 4.82
N ARG A 97 11.67 -8.03 5.12
CA ARG A 97 11.85 -9.16 6.05
C ARG A 97 12.21 -8.72 7.47
N LYS A 98 11.89 -7.49 7.83
CA LYS A 98 12.10 -6.93 9.18
C LYS A 98 10.79 -6.57 9.86
N GLY A 99 9.66 -7.06 9.33
CA GLY A 99 8.34 -6.83 9.91
C GLY A 99 7.68 -5.52 9.52
N VAL A 100 8.27 -4.72 8.62
CA VAL A 100 7.70 -3.42 8.19
C VAL A 100 6.33 -3.63 7.53
N GLY A 101 6.24 -4.54 6.58
CA GLY A 101 4.98 -4.83 5.89
C GLY A 101 3.90 -5.34 6.83
N THR A 102 4.25 -6.24 7.74
CA THR A 102 3.34 -6.75 8.76
C THR A 102 2.84 -5.63 9.68
N GLY A 103 3.74 -4.76 10.13
CA GLY A 103 3.37 -3.61 10.97
C GLY A 103 2.41 -2.65 10.28
N LEU A 104 2.66 -2.34 9.00
CA LEU A 104 1.78 -1.52 8.19
C LEU A 104 0.41 -2.17 8.02
N LEU A 105 0.38 -3.46 7.73
CA LEU A 105 -0.85 -4.21 7.52
C LEU A 105 -1.69 -4.28 8.80
N ASP A 106 -1.06 -4.58 9.93
CA ASP A 106 -1.73 -4.63 11.24
C ASP A 106 -2.32 -3.27 11.60
N ARG A 107 -1.57 -2.19 11.40
CA ARG A 107 -2.08 -0.84 11.68
C ARG A 107 -3.21 -0.48 10.72
N PHE A 108 -3.11 -0.84 9.45
CA PHE A 108 -4.17 -0.59 8.49
C PHE A 108 -5.48 -1.28 8.92
N VAL A 109 -5.40 -2.53 9.33
CA VAL A 109 -6.56 -3.28 9.84
C VAL A 109 -7.17 -2.59 11.08
N LYS A 110 -6.33 -2.12 12.01
CA LYS A 110 -6.80 -1.37 13.19
C LYS A 110 -7.55 -0.10 12.79
N GLU A 111 -7.02 0.67 11.85
CA GLU A 111 -7.68 1.88 11.37
C GLU A 111 -9.00 1.56 10.64
N ALA A 112 -9.02 0.47 9.87
CA ALA A 112 -10.26 -0.01 9.23
C ALA A 112 -11.33 -0.35 10.26
N LYS A 113 -10.96 -1.03 11.34
CA LYS A 113 -11.88 -1.35 12.44
C LYS A 113 -12.44 -0.09 13.12
N LYS A 114 -11.60 0.92 13.33
CA LYS A 114 -12.05 2.22 13.87
C LYS A 114 -13.10 2.88 12.98
N ARG A 115 -13.02 2.67 11.68
CA ARG A 115 -14.01 3.16 10.69
C ARG A 115 -15.23 2.25 10.57
N LYS A 116 -15.31 1.20 11.39
CA LYS A 116 -16.39 0.22 11.37
C LYS A 116 -16.50 -0.53 10.04
N ALA A 117 -15.36 -0.69 9.34
CA ALA A 117 -15.31 -1.50 8.14
C ALA A 117 -15.50 -2.98 8.50
N HIS A 118 -16.15 -3.71 7.61
CA HIS A 118 -16.36 -5.15 7.78
C HIS A 118 -15.36 -5.98 6.99
N LYS A 119 -14.53 -5.33 6.14
CA LYS A 119 -13.60 -6.02 5.27
C LYS A 119 -12.43 -5.11 4.89
N VAL A 120 -11.23 -5.69 4.84
CA VAL A 120 -10.06 -5.08 4.19
C VAL A 120 -9.76 -5.90 2.94
N SER A 121 -9.62 -5.23 1.81
CA SER A 121 -9.37 -5.88 0.52
C SER A 121 -8.20 -5.24 -0.20
N LEU A 122 -7.55 -6.01 -1.05
CA LEU A 122 -6.45 -5.52 -1.88
C LEU A 122 -6.34 -6.36 -3.15
N ARG A 123 -5.62 -5.82 -4.11
CA ARG A 123 -5.30 -6.52 -5.35
C ARG A 123 -3.79 -6.57 -5.52
N THR A 124 -3.28 -7.71 -5.98
CA THR A 124 -1.85 -7.87 -6.24
C THR A 124 -1.63 -8.80 -7.44
N SER A 125 -0.48 -8.66 -8.08
CA SER A 125 -0.06 -9.63 -9.10
C SER A 125 0.33 -10.95 -8.46
N PRO A 126 -0.07 -12.11 -9.03
CA PRO A 126 0.39 -13.40 -8.54
C PRO A 126 1.91 -13.58 -8.66
N ASN A 127 2.58 -12.77 -9.48
CA ASN A 127 4.03 -12.81 -9.64
C ASN A 127 4.77 -12.10 -8.50
N LEU A 128 4.11 -11.25 -7.74
CA LEU A 128 4.71 -10.50 -6.65
C LEU A 128 4.71 -11.36 -5.38
N LEU A 129 5.56 -12.39 -5.38
CA LEU A 129 5.58 -13.42 -4.34
C LEU A 129 5.77 -12.91 -2.92
N PRO A 130 6.65 -11.91 -2.65
CA PRO A 130 6.77 -11.39 -1.29
C PRO A 130 5.47 -10.80 -0.75
N ALA A 131 4.71 -10.10 -1.60
CA ALA A 131 3.42 -9.53 -1.21
C ALA A 131 2.38 -10.63 -0.96
N VAL A 132 2.31 -11.62 -1.85
CA VAL A 132 1.40 -12.77 -1.69
C VAL A 132 1.64 -13.47 -0.35
N LYS A 133 2.91 -13.74 -0.02
CA LYS A 133 3.27 -14.36 1.25
C LYS A 133 2.87 -13.49 2.45
N LEU A 134 3.10 -12.20 2.36
CA LEU A 134 2.73 -11.26 3.42
C LEU A 134 1.24 -11.32 3.72
N TYR A 135 0.41 -11.26 2.69
CA TYR A 135 -1.04 -11.25 2.87
C TYR A 135 -1.58 -12.57 3.42
N ILE A 136 -1.15 -13.69 2.87
CA ILE A 136 -1.55 -15.02 3.36
C ILE A 136 -1.13 -15.21 4.81
N ASN A 137 0.11 -14.85 5.15
CA ASN A 137 0.63 -15.01 6.52
C ASN A 137 -0.09 -14.12 7.54
N ASN A 138 -0.78 -13.08 7.09
CA ASN A 138 -1.53 -12.15 7.94
C ASN A 138 -3.04 -12.39 7.88
N GLY A 139 -3.48 -13.56 7.43
CA GLY A 139 -4.88 -13.97 7.50
C GLY A 139 -5.76 -13.47 6.36
N PHE A 140 -5.17 -12.95 5.29
CA PHE A 140 -5.91 -12.61 4.09
C PHE A 140 -6.13 -13.88 3.27
N ILE A 141 -7.30 -14.01 2.69
CA ILE A 141 -7.68 -15.14 1.85
C ILE A 141 -7.89 -14.69 0.40
N PRO A 142 -7.56 -15.54 -0.58
CA PRO A 142 -7.89 -15.23 -1.98
C PRO A 142 -9.41 -15.23 -2.17
N GLU A 143 -9.92 -14.18 -2.79
CA GLU A 143 -11.36 -13.99 -2.97
C GLU A 143 -11.74 -13.94 -4.45
N GLY A 144 -10.79 -13.61 -5.31
CA GLY A 144 -11.05 -13.56 -6.74
C GLY A 144 -9.77 -13.56 -7.57
N PHE A 145 -9.90 -14.00 -8.81
CA PHE A 145 -8.82 -13.99 -9.79
C PHE A 145 -9.33 -13.29 -11.06
N LEU A 146 -8.66 -12.21 -11.44
CA LEU A 146 -9.05 -11.39 -12.58
C LEU A 146 -7.95 -11.45 -13.65
N ARG A 147 -8.26 -12.04 -14.77
CA ARG A 147 -7.30 -12.20 -15.86
C ARG A 147 -7.12 -10.90 -16.64
N LYS A 148 -5.86 -10.56 -16.93
CA LYS A 148 -5.48 -9.38 -17.72
C LYS A 148 -6.18 -8.10 -17.26
N HIS A 149 -6.31 -7.94 -15.96
CA HIS A 149 -7.15 -6.91 -15.35
C HIS A 149 -6.49 -5.53 -15.27
N ILE A 150 -5.21 -5.48 -14.97
CA ILE A 150 -4.49 -4.21 -14.88
C ILE A 150 -3.33 -4.24 -15.86
N ARG A 151 -3.39 -3.39 -16.89
CA ARG A 151 -2.34 -3.26 -17.92
C ARG A 151 -1.91 -4.62 -18.50
N GLY A 152 -2.86 -5.52 -18.67
CA GLY A 152 -2.61 -6.86 -19.20
C GLY A 152 -2.10 -7.88 -18.19
N LEU A 153 -1.90 -7.51 -16.94
CA LEU A 153 -1.48 -8.44 -15.89
C LEU A 153 -2.68 -9.04 -15.18
N ASP A 154 -2.52 -10.29 -14.80
CA ASP A 154 -3.47 -10.97 -13.93
C ASP A 154 -3.41 -10.40 -12.52
N VAL A 155 -4.52 -10.42 -11.82
CA VAL A 155 -4.66 -9.89 -10.47
C VAL A 155 -5.39 -10.89 -9.59
N ILE A 156 -4.88 -11.08 -8.38
CA ILE A 156 -5.58 -11.80 -7.32
C ILE A 156 -6.11 -10.78 -6.32
N VAL A 157 -7.37 -10.94 -5.95
CA VAL A 157 -7.99 -10.18 -4.85
C VAL A 157 -7.80 -10.97 -3.57
N TYR A 158 -7.19 -10.36 -2.57
CA TYR A 158 -7.09 -10.91 -1.21
C TYR A 158 -7.91 -10.06 -0.27
N SER A 159 -8.59 -10.71 0.66
CA SER A 159 -9.43 -10.00 1.63
C SER A 159 -9.31 -10.59 3.02
N LYS A 160 -9.49 -9.73 4.00
CA LYS A 160 -9.59 -10.10 5.41
C LYS A 160 -10.91 -9.58 5.92
N PHE A 161 -11.76 -10.49 6.43
CA PHE A 161 -13.06 -10.12 6.97
C PHE A 161 -12.89 -9.69 8.43
N LEU A 162 -13.53 -8.59 8.80
CA LEU A 162 -13.44 -8.00 10.13
C LEU A 162 -14.77 -8.22 10.88
N GLU A 163 -14.64 -8.42 12.17
CA GLU A 163 -15.81 -8.53 13.05
C GLU A 163 -16.11 -7.23 13.79
#